data_bb359b5f4e6a4a6c8f4bb89c51b4de9d
#
_entry.id   bb359b5f4e6a4a6c8f4bb89c51b4de9d
#
_cell.length_a   1.000
_cell.length_b   1.000
_cell.length_c   1.000
_cell.angle_alpha   90.00
_cell.angle_beta   90.00
_cell.angle_gamma   90.00
#
_symmetry.space_group_name_H-M   'P 1'
#
loop_
_entity.id
_entity.type
_entity.pdbx_description
1 polymer ?
#
loop_
_entity_poly.entity_id
_entity_poly.type
_entity_poly.pdbx_seq_one_letter_code
_entity_poly.pdbx_strand_id
1 'polypeptide(L)'
;MISAHAAAAAASSAALWKRGGGEGGSCNGCRSCRDVVRRRAAAVRVHAAAPRRVEAVAMGGYPLLRDPHHNKGLAFTEKERDAHYLRGLLPPAVVSQDIQIKKFMHNLRQYQVPLQRYMAMMDLQERNERLFYKLLIDNVEELLPVVYTPTVGEACQKYGSIFRQPQGLYISLRDKGKVLEVLRNWPQRNIQVIVVTDGERILGLGDLGCQCLPITIDVGTNNEELLNDEFYIGIRQRRATGQEYHELMEEFMNAVKQIYGEKVLIQFEDFANHNAFDLLEKYRKSHLVFNDDIQAGTGIAELIALEISKQTKAPIEECRKRVWLVDSKGLIVNSRKDSLQSFKKPWAHDHEPLTTLLDAVQRPVIFSLSNPTSHSECTAEEAYNWTQGRAVFASGSPFAPVEYNGKLHVPGQANNAYIFPGFGLGVVISGAIRVHEDMLLAASEALAEQATEENFEKGSIFPPFTNIRKISARIAAAVAAKAYELGLATRLPPPKDLVKYAESCMYTPIYRNYRYPYALMTSTSKTKGSGPQQRWQAFDYTVVAWFHKSPEKNQKRPK
;
A
#
# COMPACT_ATOMS: atom_id res chain seq x y z
N MET A 1 -10.89 5.42 -16.25
CA MET A 1 -10.83 4.25 -17.14
C MET A 1 -9.89 3.26 -16.51
N ILE A 2 -10.41 2.32 -15.78
CA ILE A 2 -9.63 1.30 -15.08
C ILE A 2 -9.63 0.06 -15.97
N SER A 3 -8.45 -0.42 -16.28
CA SER A 3 -8.22 -1.32 -17.37
C SER A 3 -8.51 -2.78 -17.06
N ALA A 4 -9.10 -3.40 -17.98
CA ALA A 4 -9.56 -4.78 -18.07
C ALA A 4 -8.44 -5.82 -18.40
N HIS A 5 -7.15 -5.62 -18.06
CA HIS A 5 -6.05 -6.52 -18.46
C HIS A 5 -5.81 -7.72 -17.52
N ALA A 6 -6.31 -7.70 -16.28
CA ALA A 6 -6.05 -8.77 -15.30
C ALA A 6 -6.71 -10.12 -15.63
N ALA A 7 -7.86 -10.10 -16.32
CA ALA A 7 -8.57 -11.33 -16.65
C ALA A 7 -7.82 -12.24 -17.63
N ALA A 8 -7.03 -11.66 -18.55
CA ALA A 8 -6.25 -12.45 -19.50
C ALA A 8 -5.04 -13.15 -18.87
N ALA A 9 -4.42 -12.52 -17.86
CA ALA A 9 -3.31 -13.12 -17.11
C ALA A 9 -3.79 -14.27 -16.20
N ALA A 10 -4.96 -14.13 -15.59
CA ALA A 10 -5.56 -15.17 -14.74
C ALA A 10 -5.97 -16.40 -15.56
N ALA A 11 -6.56 -16.22 -16.74
CA ALA A 11 -6.95 -17.33 -17.61
C ALA A 11 -5.75 -18.11 -18.19
N SER A 12 -4.65 -17.42 -18.48
CA SER A 12 -3.42 -18.05 -18.97
C SER A 12 -2.71 -18.87 -17.90
N SER A 13 -2.75 -18.46 -16.63
CA SER A 13 -2.08 -19.17 -15.55
C SER A 13 -2.78 -20.47 -15.16
N ALA A 14 -4.08 -20.53 -15.22
CA ALA A 14 -4.86 -21.76 -14.96
C ALA A 14 -4.61 -22.85 -16.02
N ALA A 15 -4.35 -22.49 -17.28
CA ALA A 15 -4.05 -23.43 -18.35
C ALA A 15 -2.62 -23.99 -18.31
N LEU A 16 -1.66 -23.25 -17.77
CA LEU A 16 -0.26 -23.68 -17.66
C LEU A 16 0.00 -24.64 -16.49
N TRP A 17 -0.83 -24.60 -15.44
CA TRP A 17 -0.66 -25.48 -14.27
C TRP A 17 -1.15 -26.93 -14.49
N LYS A 18 -2.00 -27.18 -15.50
CA LYS A 18 -2.47 -28.54 -15.81
C LYS A 18 -1.49 -29.40 -16.65
N ARG A 19 -0.33 -28.90 -17.06
CA ARG A 19 0.63 -29.63 -17.89
C ARG A 19 1.97 -29.97 -17.21
N GLY A 20 2.11 -29.83 -15.91
CA GLY A 20 3.33 -30.09 -15.15
C GLY A 20 3.30 -31.29 -14.19
N GLY A 21 2.41 -32.25 -14.40
CA GLY A 21 2.40 -33.51 -13.65
C GLY A 21 2.99 -34.64 -14.50
N GLY A 22 4.27 -34.94 -14.36
CA GLY A 22 4.96 -35.99 -15.08
C GLY A 22 6.20 -36.46 -14.34
N GLU A 23 6.04 -37.56 -13.65
CA GLU A 23 6.96 -38.64 -13.35
C GLU A 23 8.28 -38.39 -12.61
N GLY A 24 8.31 -38.99 -11.41
CA GLY A 24 9.50 -39.22 -10.61
C GLY A 24 10.45 -40.23 -11.24
N GLY A 25 11.69 -39.85 -11.38
CA GLY A 25 12.83 -40.72 -11.69
C GLY A 25 13.83 -40.66 -10.56
N SER A 26 13.83 -41.69 -9.71
CA SER A 26 14.88 -41.95 -8.71
C SER A 26 16.18 -42.32 -9.41
N CYS A 27 17.24 -41.56 -9.22
CA CYS A 27 18.61 -41.98 -9.55
C CYS A 27 19.46 -42.07 -8.28
N ASN A 28 19.56 -43.27 -7.74
CA ASN A 28 20.57 -43.65 -6.76
C ASN A 28 21.91 -43.94 -7.46
N GLY A 29 22.99 -43.28 -7.01
CA GLY A 29 24.34 -43.80 -7.13
C GLY A 29 25.23 -43.14 -8.14
N CYS A 30 25.86 -42.01 -7.81
CA CYS A 30 27.16 -41.66 -8.39
C CYS A 30 28.04 -40.95 -7.33
N ARG A 31 29.13 -41.63 -6.95
CA ARG A 31 30.13 -41.15 -6.00
C ARG A 31 30.93 -39.93 -6.50
N SER A 32 30.86 -39.62 -7.79
CA SER A 32 31.62 -38.55 -8.44
C SER A 32 31.08 -37.15 -8.15
N CYS A 33 29.80 -37.00 -7.85
CA CYS A 33 29.19 -35.67 -7.60
C CYS A 33 29.44 -35.09 -6.20
N ARG A 34 29.84 -35.90 -5.22
CA ARG A 34 30.10 -35.41 -3.86
C ARG A 34 31.42 -34.66 -3.71
N ASP A 35 32.41 -34.97 -4.52
CA ASP A 35 33.75 -34.35 -4.42
C ASP A 35 33.84 -33.00 -5.18
N VAL A 36 33.00 -32.77 -6.18
CA VAL A 36 32.95 -31.50 -6.91
C VAL A 36 32.24 -30.42 -6.08
N VAL A 37 31.21 -30.79 -5.29
CA VAL A 37 30.53 -29.85 -4.42
C VAL A 37 31.39 -29.43 -3.23
N ARG A 38 32.21 -30.35 -2.68
CA ARG A 38 33.14 -30.01 -1.58
C ARG A 38 34.32 -29.14 -1.99
N ARG A 39 34.77 -29.18 -3.24
CA ARG A 39 35.90 -28.35 -3.70
C ARG A 39 35.52 -26.95 -4.17
N ARG A 40 34.21 -26.67 -4.45
CA ARG A 40 33.71 -25.31 -4.75
C ARG A 40 33.30 -24.51 -3.52
N ALA A 41 33.09 -25.15 -2.38
CA ALA A 41 32.76 -24.46 -1.12
C ALA A 41 33.97 -23.86 -0.38
N ALA A 42 35.21 -24.10 -0.87
CA ALA A 42 36.43 -23.66 -0.19
C ALA A 42 37.12 -22.43 -0.82
N ALA A 43 36.57 -21.82 -1.86
CA ALA A 43 37.31 -20.81 -2.64
C ALA A 43 36.64 -19.45 -2.81
N VAL A 44 35.57 -19.13 -2.07
CA VAL A 44 35.05 -17.74 -2.00
C VAL A 44 34.79 -17.37 -0.55
N ARG A 45 35.86 -17.19 0.24
CA ARG A 45 35.82 -16.30 1.40
C ARG A 45 35.95 -14.88 0.88
N VAL A 46 34.84 -14.32 0.42
CA VAL A 46 34.69 -12.88 0.38
C VAL A 46 34.74 -12.46 1.87
N HIS A 47 35.75 -11.69 2.22
CA HIS A 47 35.78 -11.01 3.51
C HIS A 47 34.56 -10.08 3.56
N ALA A 48 33.44 -10.59 4.06
CA ALA A 48 32.38 -9.75 4.56
C ALA A 48 33.03 -8.92 5.68
N ALA A 49 33.25 -7.64 5.41
CA ALA A 49 33.59 -6.69 6.46
C ALA A 49 32.58 -6.90 7.58
N ALA A 50 33.06 -7.15 8.79
CA ALA A 50 32.23 -7.32 9.96
C ALA A 50 31.20 -6.18 9.96
N PRO A 51 29.91 -6.46 10.24
CA PRO A 51 28.91 -5.40 10.29
C PRO A 51 29.46 -4.38 11.30
N ARG A 52 29.75 -3.17 10.80
CA ARG A 52 30.03 -2.05 11.70
C ARG A 52 28.86 -2.04 12.66
N ARG A 53 29.11 -2.37 13.93
CA ARG A 53 28.18 -2.07 15.00
C ARG A 53 27.84 -0.60 14.81
N VAL A 54 26.62 -0.31 14.43
CA VAL A 54 26.06 1.03 14.58
C VAL A 54 26.11 1.22 16.09
N GLU A 55 27.11 1.91 16.56
CA GLU A 55 27.10 2.44 17.91
C GLU A 55 25.81 3.22 18.00
N ALA A 56 24.95 2.87 18.94
CA ALA A 56 23.82 3.68 19.29
C ALA A 56 24.43 5.01 19.75
N VAL A 57 24.56 5.97 18.85
CA VAL A 57 24.92 7.32 19.18
C VAL A 57 23.83 7.74 20.12
N ALA A 58 24.20 7.99 21.38
CA ALA A 58 23.30 8.52 22.38
C ALA A 58 22.85 9.89 21.86
N MET A 59 21.72 9.93 21.11
CA MET A 59 21.18 11.16 20.58
C MET A 59 20.72 12.02 21.75
N GLY A 60 21.30 13.19 21.87
CA GLY A 60 20.97 14.17 22.89
C GLY A 60 21.09 15.58 22.34
N GLY A 61 20.58 16.55 23.06
CA GLY A 61 20.60 17.95 22.66
C GLY A 61 19.78 18.23 21.39
N TYR A 62 20.24 19.20 20.62
CA TYR A 62 19.53 19.68 19.42
C TYR A 62 19.32 18.61 18.34
N PRO A 63 20.26 17.68 18.06
CA PRO A 63 20.04 16.58 17.13
C PRO A 63 18.81 15.72 17.44
N LEU A 64 18.53 15.44 18.71
CA LEU A 64 17.35 14.67 19.12
C LEU A 64 16.03 15.39 18.76
N LEU A 65 16.02 16.72 18.84
CA LEU A 65 14.86 17.54 18.45
C LEU A 65 14.67 17.64 16.93
N ARG A 66 15.68 17.26 16.15
CA ARG A 66 15.66 17.24 14.69
C ARG A 66 15.38 15.86 14.11
N ASP A 67 15.38 14.82 14.94
CA ASP A 67 15.07 13.47 14.50
C ASP A 67 13.55 13.22 14.59
N PRO A 68 12.86 13.07 13.45
CA PRO A 68 11.40 12.88 13.42
C PRO A 68 10.93 11.64 14.16
N HIS A 69 11.72 10.58 14.20
CA HIS A 69 11.36 9.30 14.82
C HIS A 69 11.40 9.34 16.35
N HIS A 70 12.27 10.19 16.93
CA HIS A 70 12.49 10.27 18.37
C HIS A 70 12.03 11.58 18.99
N ASN A 71 11.79 12.61 18.19
CA ASN A 71 11.32 13.89 18.70
C ASN A 71 9.92 13.76 19.32
N LYS A 72 9.78 14.25 20.56
CA LYS A 72 8.49 14.33 21.27
C LYS A 72 8.04 15.78 21.50
N GLY A 73 8.80 16.75 20.98
CA GLY A 73 8.55 18.19 21.21
C GLY A 73 8.45 18.50 22.71
N LEU A 74 7.38 19.19 23.10
CA LEU A 74 7.18 19.57 24.51
C LEU A 74 6.78 18.41 25.43
N ALA A 75 6.57 17.19 24.91
CA ALA A 75 6.24 16.03 25.74
C ALA A 75 7.45 15.34 26.38
N PHE A 76 8.67 15.77 26.10
CA PHE A 76 9.82 15.33 26.85
C PHE A 76 9.62 15.67 28.33
N THR A 77 9.61 14.65 29.19
CA THR A 77 9.48 14.82 30.64
C THR A 77 10.72 15.52 31.22
N GLU A 78 10.58 16.09 32.42
CA GLU A 78 11.70 16.76 33.11
C GLU A 78 12.94 15.86 33.18
N LYS A 79 12.72 14.57 33.54
CA LYS A 79 13.82 13.57 33.64
C LYS A 79 14.48 13.31 32.28
N GLU A 80 13.72 13.28 31.20
CA GLU A 80 14.24 13.10 29.84
C GLU A 80 15.01 14.35 29.37
N ARG A 81 14.51 15.56 29.74
CA ARG A 81 15.20 16.81 29.42
C ARG A 81 16.58 16.90 30.08
N ASP A 82 16.69 16.42 31.31
CA ASP A 82 17.98 16.33 32.00
C ASP A 82 18.91 15.32 31.33
N ALA A 83 18.41 14.12 31.09
CA ALA A 83 19.20 13.02 30.56
C ALA A 83 19.71 13.24 29.14
N HIS A 84 18.92 13.92 28.31
CA HIS A 84 19.22 14.11 26.90
C HIS A 84 19.68 15.53 26.56
N TYR A 85 20.11 16.32 27.55
CA TYR A 85 20.66 17.67 27.38
C TYR A 85 19.68 18.61 26.62
N LEU A 86 18.38 18.56 26.98
CA LEU A 86 17.34 19.37 26.35
C LEU A 86 16.98 20.62 27.14
N ARG A 87 17.57 20.83 28.35
CA ARG A 87 17.35 22.03 29.12
C ARG A 87 17.80 23.28 28.37
N GLY A 88 16.97 24.30 28.38
CA GLY A 88 17.21 25.54 27.63
C GLY A 88 16.87 25.46 26.12
N LEU A 89 16.78 24.25 25.57
CA LEU A 89 16.34 24.05 24.17
C LEU A 89 14.82 23.97 24.02
N LEU A 90 14.11 23.60 25.07
CA LEU A 90 12.66 23.53 25.13
C LEU A 90 12.12 24.53 26.17
N PRO A 91 10.96 25.16 25.89
CA PRO A 91 10.22 25.91 26.90
C PRO A 91 9.93 25.06 28.15
N PRO A 92 9.78 25.65 29.35
CA PRO A 92 9.66 24.88 30.59
C PRO A 92 8.42 24.00 30.69
N ALA A 93 7.33 24.32 29.99
CA ALA A 93 6.12 23.53 30.04
C ALA A 93 6.31 22.12 29.47
N VAL A 94 5.84 21.11 30.19
CA VAL A 94 5.69 19.74 29.68
C VAL A 94 4.27 19.54 29.20
N VAL A 95 4.09 19.27 27.93
CA VAL A 95 2.79 19.20 27.26
C VAL A 95 2.55 17.78 26.75
N SER A 96 1.43 17.16 27.13
CA SER A 96 1.10 15.80 26.68
C SER A 96 0.90 15.73 25.15
N GLN A 97 1.02 14.51 24.60
CA GLN A 97 0.77 14.26 23.18
C GLN A 97 -0.64 14.71 22.76
N ASP A 98 -1.65 14.46 23.59
CA ASP A 98 -3.04 14.84 23.30
C ASP A 98 -3.26 16.36 23.23
N ILE A 99 -2.56 17.12 24.09
CA ILE A 99 -2.60 18.60 24.01
C ILE A 99 -1.89 19.08 22.74
N GLN A 100 -0.79 18.45 22.35
CA GLN A 100 -0.12 18.78 21.08
C GLN A 100 -1.01 18.51 19.88
N ILE A 101 -1.78 17.39 19.88
CA ILE A 101 -2.80 17.09 18.85
C ILE A 101 -3.85 18.20 18.80
N LYS A 102 -4.45 18.56 19.93
CA LYS A 102 -5.47 19.62 19.98
C LYS A 102 -4.94 20.94 19.42
N LYS A 103 -3.71 21.31 19.80
CA LYS A 103 -3.06 22.52 19.30
C LYS A 103 -2.84 22.46 17.78
N PHE A 104 -2.36 21.32 17.27
CA PHE A 104 -2.10 21.18 15.85
C PHE A 104 -3.41 21.23 15.04
N MET A 105 -4.45 20.50 15.46
CA MET A 105 -5.76 20.53 14.81
C MET A 105 -6.38 21.94 14.81
N HIS A 106 -6.25 22.67 15.94
CA HIS A 106 -6.69 24.05 16.00
C HIS A 106 -6.03 24.91 14.92
N ASN A 107 -4.71 24.80 14.74
CA ASN A 107 -3.98 25.56 13.73
C ASN A 107 -4.29 25.07 12.31
N LEU A 108 -4.38 23.74 12.09
CA LEU A 108 -4.66 23.14 10.80
C LEU A 108 -6.02 23.60 10.22
N ARG A 109 -7.01 23.73 11.08
CA ARG A 109 -8.37 24.18 10.69
C ARG A 109 -8.43 25.66 10.28
N GLN A 110 -7.40 26.44 10.57
CA GLN A 110 -7.31 27.83 10.12
C GLN A 110 -6.93 27.95 8.62
N TYR A 111 -6.25 26.96 8.06
CA TYR A 111 -5.96 26.94 6.64
C TYR A 111 -7.23 26.66 5.83
N GLN A 112 -7.51 27.53 4.86
CA GLN A 112 -8.68 27.38 3.98
C GLN A 112 -8.38 26.52 2.75
N VAL A 113 -7.12 26.49 2.30
CA VAL A 113 -6.68 25.78 1.09
C VAL A 113 -6.25 24.36 1.45
N PRO A 114 -6.84 23.30 0.84
CA PRO A 114 -6.49 21.92 1.12
C PRO A 114 -5.00 21.62 0.98
N LEU A 115 -4.34 22.12 -0.05
CA LEU A 115 -2.90 21.94 -0.26
C LEU A 115 -2.06 22.54 0.88
N GLN A 116 -2.48 23.65 1.49
CA GLN A 116 -1.79 24.19 2.66
C GLN A 116 -1.93 23.29 3.88
N ARG A 117 -3.10 22.65 4.06
CA ARG A 117 -3.31 21.62 5.11
C ARG A 117 -2.40 20.42 4.86
N TYR A 118 -2.32 19.95 3.62
CA TYR A 118 -1.40 18.87 3.22
C TYR A 118 0.05 19.23 3.56
N MET A 119 0.53 20.40 3.14
CA MET A 119 1.89 20.83 3.43
C MET A 119 2.17 20.91 4.94
N ALA A 120 1.22 21.41 5.73
CA ALA A 120 1.34 21.47 7.18
C ALA A 120 1.41 20.07 7.83
N MET A 121 0.67 19.10 7.27
CA MET A 121 0.73 17.69 7.69
C MET A 121 2.09 17.08 7.34
N MET A 122 2.62 17.31 6.14
CA MET A 122 3.95 16.83 5.74
C MET A 122 5.05 17.44 6.60
N ASP A 123 5.00 18.75 6.88
CA ASP A 123 5.92 19.40 7.81
C ASP A 123 5.88 18.80 9.23
N LEU A 124 4.71 18.34 9.67
CA LEU A 124 4.60 17.64 10.95
C LEU A 124 5.27 16.26 10.88
N GLN A 125 5.05 15.51 9.82
CA GLN A 125 5.66 14.19 9.63
C GLN A 125 7.19 14.28 9.69
N GLU A 126 7.77 15.29 9.04
CA GLU A 126 9.21 15.54 9.00
C GLU A 126 9.81 15.99 10.34
N ARG A 127 8.99 16.53 11.25
CA ARG A 127 9.44 17.00 12.56
C ARG A 127 9.15 16.03 13.69
N ASN A 128 8.02 15.33 13.61
CA ASN A 128 7.52 14.48 14.68
C ASN A 128 6.56 13.43 14.10
N GLU A 129 7.11 12.39 13.58
CA GLU A 129 6.40 11.28 12.94
C GLU A 129 5.32 10.67 13.85
N ARG A 130 5.64 10.44 15.13
CA ARG A 130 4.66 9.87 16.07
C ARG A 130 3.46 10.78 16.28
N LEU A 131 3.67 12.09 16.32
CA LEU A 131 2.57 13.04 16.46
C LEU A 131 1.71 13.07 15.19
N PHE A 132 2.36 13.04 14.02
CA PHE A 132 1.68 12.96 12.73
C PHE A 132 0.75 11.74 12.65
N TYR A 133 1.27 10.55 12.92
CA TYR A 133 0.45 9.34 12.86
C TYR A 133 -0.62 9.28 13.96
N LYS A 134 -0.34 9.75 15.16
CA LYS A 134 -1.35 9.82 16.22
C LYS A 134 -2.50 10.75 15.82
N LEU A 135 -2.15 11.91 15.26
CA LEU A 135 -3.12 12.88 14.75
C LEU A 135 -4.00 12.28 13.67
N LEU A 136 -3.38 11.66 12.66
CA LEU A 136 -4.07 11.05 11.52
C LEU A 136 -5.02 9.95 11.95
N ILE A 137 -4.61 9.10 12.90
CA ILE A 137 -5.41 7.98 13.38
C ILE A 137 -6.61 8.45 14.19
N ASP A 138 -6.39 9.42 15.07
CA ASP A 138 -7.45 9.92 15.94
C ASP A 138 -8.49 10.75 15.18
N ASN A 139 -8.16 11.23 13.98
CA ASN A 139 -9.00 12.11 13.16
C ASN A 139 -9.03 11.64 11.68
N VAL A 140 -9.10 10.34 11.44
CA VAL A 140 -8.91 9.76 10.10
C VAL A 140 -9.91 10.28 9.07
N GLU A 141 -11.17 10.45 9.43
CA GLU A 141 -12.22 10.92 8.51
C GLU A 141 -11.99 12.37 8.05
N GLU A 142 -11.49 13.24 8.96
CA GLU A 142 -11.17 14.63 8.62
C GLU A 142 -9.84 14.75 7.85
N LEU A 143 -8.86 13.94 8.20
CA LEU A 143 -7.49 14.11 7.71
C LEU A 143 -7.14 13.22 6.50
N LEU A 144 -7.86 12.14 6.26
CA LEU A 144 -7.62 11.29 5.11
C LEU A 144 -7.75 12.07 3.79
N PRO A 145 -8.80 12.87 3.56
CA PRO A 145 -8.92 13.69 2.36
C PRO A 145 -7.83 14.77 2.23
N VAL A 146 -7.14 15.09 3.31
CA VAL A 146 -6.03 16.06 3.31
C VAL A 146 -4.72 15.40 2.89
N VAL A 147 -4.39 14.22 3.44
CA VAL A 147 -3.10 13.55 3.17
C VAL A 147 -3.20 12.55 2.01
N TYR A 148 -4.41 12.30 1.51
CA TYR A 148 -4.70 11.38 0.42
C TYR A 148 -5.65 12.04 -0.60
N THR A 149 -6.43 11.24 -1.35
CA THR A 149 -7.39 11.78 -2.33
C THR A 149 -8.50 12.57 -1.64
N PRO A 150 -8.86 13.76 -2.16
CA PRO A 150 -8.43 14.36 -3.42
C PRO A 150 -7.15 15.22 -3.36
N THR A 151 -6.74 15.70 -2.18
CA THR A 151 -5.69 16.72 -2.04
C THR A 151 -4.32 16.22 -2.53
N VAL A 152 -4.00 14.93 -2.33
CA VAL A 152 -2.73 14.35 -2.80
C VAL A 152 -2.60 14.42 -4.32
N GLY A 153 -3.70 14.38 -5.08
CA GLY A 153 -3.68 14.56 -6.53
C GLY A 153 -3.13 15.94 -6.93
N GLU A 154 -3.59 17.02 -6.27
CA GLU A 154 -3.04 18.36 -6.45
C GLU A 154 -1.58 18.44 -6.00
N ALA A 155 -1.24 17.79 -4.89
CA ALA A 155 0.14 17.73 -4.40
C ALA A 155 1.07 17.04 -5.40
N CYS A 156 0.65 15.96 -6.04
CA CYS A 156 1.40 15.27 -7.10
C CYS A 156 1.63 16.19 -8.31
N GLN A 157 0.59 16.90 -8.78
CA GLN A 157 0.72 17.84 -9.90
C GLN A 157 1.67 19.00 -9.62
N LYS A 158 1.75 19.44 -8.36
CA LYS A 158 2.59 20.56 -7.92
C LYS A 158 3.86 20.11 -7.19
N TYR A 159 4.20 18.83 -7.26
CA TYR A 159 5.27 18.26 -6.43
C TYR A 159 6.60 18.99 -6.57
N GLY A 160 6.99 19.34 -7.78
CA GLY A 160 8.24 20.09 -8.03
C GLY A 160 8.29 21.42 -7.27
N SER A 161 7.18 22.17 -7.21
CA SER A 161 7.10 23.46 -6.53
C SER A 161 6.98 23.35 -5.00
N ILE A 162 6.44 22.22 -4.48
CA ILE A 162 6.27 22.00 -3.04
C ILE A 162 7.34 21.10 -2.42
N PHE A 163 8.24 20.56 -3.24
CA PHE A 163 9.33 19.68 -2.78
C PHE A 163 10.24 20.39 -1.79
N ARG A 164 10.50 19.77 -0.65
CA ARG A 164 11.36 20.31 0.41
C ARG A 164 12.52 19.40 0.75
N GLN A 165 12.23 18.12 0.89
CA GLN A 165 13.22 17.09 1.19
C GLN A 165 12.78 15.72 0.64
N PRO A 166 13.73 14.83 0.35
CA PRO A 166 13.40 13.52 -0.18
C PRO A 166 12.72 12.65 0.89
N GLN A 167 11.61 12.02 0.51
CA GLN A 167 10.89 11.04 1.33
C GLN A 167 11.05 9.61 0.78
N GLY A 168 11.79 9.44 -0.32
CA GLY A 168 12.03 8.18 -1.01
C GLY A 168 13.28 8.25 -1.87
N LEU A 169 13.45 7.26 -2.73
CA LEU A 169 14.55 7.18 -3.68
C LEU A 169 14.10 7.53 -5.09
N TYR A 170 14.95 8.23 -5.80
CA TYR A 170 14.79 8.56 -7.21
C TYR A 170 15.89 7.83 -7.98
N ILE A 171 15.50 6.96 -8.89
CA ILE A 171 16.38 6.20 -9.76
C ILE A 171 16.05 6.61 -11.19
N SER A 172 17.03 7.05 -11.94
CA SER A 172 16.81 7.59 -13.26
C SER A 172 17.54 6.79 -14.34
N LEU A 173 17.24 7.04 -15.61
CA LEU A 173 18.00 6.49 -16.73
C LEU A 173 19.51 6.80 -16.63
N ARG A 174 19.89 7.89 -15.95
CA ARG A 174 21.29 8.28 -15.73
C ARG A 174 22.02 7.38 -14.74
N ASP A 175 21.25 6.62 -13.95
CA ASP A 175 21.77 5.70 -12.92
C ASP A 175 21.88 4.26 -13.43
N LYS A 176 21.57 4.00 -14.71
CA LYS A 176 21.71 2.69 -15.33
C LYS A 176 23.14 2.17 -15.19
N GLY A 177 23.29 0.94 -14.76
CA GLY A 177 24.58 0.32 -14.38
C GLY A 177 25.02 0.62 -12.94
N LYS A 178 24.28 1.46 -12.17
CA LYS A 178 24.62 1.86 -10.81
C LYS A 178 23.42 1.79 -9.83
N VAL A 179 22.31 1.20 -10.23
CA VAL A 179 21.08 1.14 -9.43
C VAL A 179 21.34 0.50 -8.06
N LEU A 180 22.19 -0.52 -7.99
CA LEU A 180 22.60 -1.15 -6.75
C LEU A 180 23.28 -0.17 -5.78
N GLU A 181 24.10 0.74 -6.29
CA GLU A 181 24.78 1.76 -5.50
C GLU A 181 23.79 2.81 -5.01
N VAL A 182 22.87 3.24 -5.87
CA VAL A 182 21.80 4.20 -5.52
C VAL A 182 20.92 3.65 -4.40
N LEU A 183 20.46 2.41 -4.49
CA LEU A 183 19.68 1.76 -3.45
C LEU A 183 20.42 1.67 -2.10
N ARG A 184 21.75 1.56 -2.13
CA ARG A 184 22.58 1.56 -0.91
C ARG A 184 22.66 2.90 -0.21
N ASN A 185 22.28 4.00 -0.85
CA ASN A 185 22.22 5.32 -0.22
C ASN A 185 21.07 5.44 0.76
N TRP A 186 20.03 4.59 0.64
CA TRP A 186 18.95 4.58 1.61
C TRP A 186 19.44 4.13 2.98
N PRO A 187 19.18 4.92 4.06
CA PRO A 187 19.78 4.66 5.36
C PRO A 187 19.28 3.39 6.03
N GLN A 188 18.03 3.00 5.78
CA GLN A 188 17.43 1.82 6.38
C GLN A 188 17.76 0.55 5.59
N ARG A 189 18.10 -0.53 6.30
CA ARG A 189 18.49 -1.80 5.69
C ARG A 189 17.42 -2.88 5.75
N ASN A 190 16.50 -2.79 6.70
CA ASN A 190 15.41 -3.76 6.89
C ASN A 190 14.15 -3.30 6.16
N ILE A 191 14.20 -3.24 4.85
CA ILE A 191 13.04 -2.93 4.03
C ILE A 191 12.24 -4.20 3.79
N GLN A 192 10.94 -4.15 4.06
CA GLN A 192 10.01 -5.28 3.89
C GLN A 192 8.98 -5.04 2.79
N VAL A 193 8.69 -3.78 2.49
CA VAL A 193 7.78 -3.36 1.43
C VAL A 193 8.42 -2.22 0.64
N ILE A 194 8.32 -2.29 -0.65
CA ILE A 194 8.72 -1.24 -1.60
C ILE A 194 7.49 -0.91 -2.44
N VAL A 195 7.19 0.37 -2.57
CA VAL A 195 6.24 0.87 -3.57
C VAL A 195 7.05 1.56 -4.65
N VAL A 196 6.87 1.15 -5.88
CA VAL A 196 7.61 1.67 -7.02
C VAL A 196 6.66 2.13 -8.11
N THR A 197 6.99 3.28 -8.70
CA THR A 197 6.27 3.87 -9.83
C THR A 197 7.24 4.36 -10.90
N ASP A 198 6.80 4.36 -12.16
CA ASP A 198 7.48 5.06 -13.24
C ASP A 198 6.85 6.42 -13.58
N GLY A 199 5.82 6.81 -12.83
CA GLY A 199 5.16 8.09 -12.94
C GLY A 199 4.30 8.27 -14.20
N GLU A 200 4.01 7.22 -14.97
CA GLU A 200 3.30 7.35 -16.25
C GLU A 200 1.80 7.58 -16.09
N ARG A 201 1.19 7.13 -14.98
CA ARG A 201 -0.27 7.18 -14.80
C ARG A 201 -0.73 7.53 -13.38
N ILE A 202 -0.18 8.55 -12.79
CA ILE A 202 -0.45 8.91 -11.40
C ILE A 202 -1.92 9.26 -11.16
N LEU A 203 -2.61 8.49 -10.31
CA LEU A 203 -4.00 8.70 -9.88
C LEU A 203 -4.97 9.01 -11.05
N GLY A 204 -4.70 8.50 -12.25
CA GLY A 204 -5.48 8.86 -13.43
C GLY A 204 -5.29 10.29 -13.94
N LEU A 205 -4.38 11.07 -13.34
CA LEU A 205 -4.02 12.43 -13.77
C LEU A 205 -3.09 12.44 -15.00
N GLY A 206 -2.56 11.28 -15.37
CA GLY A 206 -1.66 11.11 -16.50
C GLY A 206 -0.19 11.05 -16.11
N ASP A 207 0.68 11.29 -17.09
CA ASP A 207 2.13 11.25 -16.91
C ASP A 207 2.60 12.47 -16.09
N LEU A 208 2.93 12.22 -14.83
CA LEU A 208 3.54 13.20 -13.92
C LEU A 208 5.04 12.95 -13.71
N GLY A 209 5.61 11.93 -14.35
CA GLY A 209 7.04 11.64 -14.32
C GLY A 209 7.58 11.54 -12.89
N CYS A 210 8.72 12.22 -12.63
CA CYS A 210 9.39 12.18 -11.34
C CYS A 210 8.71 13.08 -10.27
N GLN A 211 7.40 12.98 -10.12
CA GLN A 211 6.66 13.71 -9.09
C GLN A 211 5.99 12.81 -8.05
N CYS A 212 6.41 11.55 -7.95
CA CYS A 212 5.83 10.57 -7.04
C CYS A 212 6.87 9.84 -6.18
N LEU A 213 6.42 9.25 -5.10
CA LEU A 213 7.21 8.62 -4.03
C LEU A 213 6.66 7.23 -3.68
N PRO A 214 7.39 6.34 -2.93
CA PRO A 214 8.73 6.46 -2.36
C PRO A 214 9.89 5.97 -3.23
N ILE A 215 9.70 5.06 -4.23
CA ILE A 215 10.73 4.81 -5.25
C ILE A 215 10.18 5.21 -6.61
N THR A 216 10.78 6.23 -7.19
CA THR A 216 10.45 6.67 -8.54
C THR A 216 11.52 6.20 -9.50
N ILE A 217 11.11 5.51 -10.56
CA ILE A 217 11.95 5.16 -11.70
C ILE A 217 11.74 6.23 -12.78
N ASP A 218 12.61 7.23 -12.79
CA ASP A 218 12.51 8.36 -13.71
C ASP A 218 13.07 8.00 -15.08
N VAL A 219 12.19 7.72 -16.00
CA VAL A 219 12.49 7.43 -17.40
C VAL A 219 12.12 8.59 -18.34
N GLY A 220 11.86 9.77 -17.80
CA GLY A 220 11.34 10.93 -18.51
C GLY A 220 9.82 11.02 -18.48
N THR A 221 9.27 12.01 -19.20
CA THR A 221 7.83 12.27 -19.28
C THR A 221 7.41 12.65 -20.69
N ASN A 222 6.18 12.25 -21.08
CA ASN A 222 5.56 12.71 -22.34
C ASN A 222 4.66 13.92 -22.15
N ASN A 223 4.53 14.42 -20.90
CA ASN A 223 3.76 15.61 -20.59
C ASN A 223 4.54 16.88 -20.96
N GLU A 224 4.05 17.60 -21.99
CA GLU A 224 4.69 18.83 -22.48
C GLU A 224 4.68 19.94 -21.43
N GLU A 225 3.66 20.02 -20.58
CA GLU A 225 3.59 21.03 -19.54
C GLU A 225 4.75 20.85 -18.55
N LEU A 226 5.03 19.60 -18.15
CA LEU A 226 6.14 19.29 -17.25
C LEU A 226 7.51 19.49 -17.91
N LEU A 227 7.65 19.15 -19.20
CA LEU A 227 8.92 19.40 -19.92
C LEU A 227 9.29 20.88 -19.96
N ASN A 228 8.28 21.75 -19.95
CA ASN A 228 8.43 23.21 -19.99
C ASN A 228 8.31 23.90 -18.61
N ASP A 229 7.90 23.18 -17.57
CA ASP A 229 7.79 23.72 -16.21
C ASP A 229 9.17 23.91 -15.58
N GLU A 230 9.50 25.13 -15.17
CA GLU A 230 10.78 25.43 -14.51
C GLU A 230 10.97 24.71 -13.17
N PHE A 231 9.89 24.34 -12.50
CA PHE A 231 9.88 23.62 -11.22
C PHE A 231 9.91 22.10 -11.38
N TYR A 232 9.83 21.56 -12.60
CA TYR A 232 9.90 20.11 -12.80
C TYR A 232 11.27 19.56 -12.40
N ILE A 233 11.29 18.61 -11.48
CA ILE A 233 12.50 18.06 -10.87
C ILE A 233 12.97 16.74 -11.47
N GLY A 234 12.21 16.14 -12.42
CA GLY A 234 12.60 14.93 -13.13
C GLY A 234 13.50 15.18 -14.34
N ILE A 235 13.82 14.11 -15.07
CA ILE A 235 14.60 14.23 -16.31
C ILE A 235 13.74 14.89 -17.40
N ARG A 236 14.22 16.02 -17.94
CA ARG A 236 13.55 16.78 -19.01
C ARG A 236 13.83 16.15 -20.38
N GLN A 237 13.22 15.01 -20.60
CA GLN A 237 13.26 14.28 -21.88
C GLN A 237 11.97 13.48 -22.07
N ARG A 238 11.71 13.06 -23.32
CA ARG A 238 10.63 12.10 -23.60
C ARG A 238 10.88 10.79 -22.90
N ARG A 239 9.80 10.11 -22.49
CA ARG A 239 9.89 8.80 -21.81
C ARG A 239 10.65 7.81 -22.67
N ALA A 240 11.61 7.15 -22.07
CA ALA A 240 12.22 5.98 -22.66
C ALA A 240 11.22 4.81 -22.66
N THR A 241 11.24 4.05 -23.73
CA THR A 241 10.39 2.89 -23.95
C THR A 241 11.22 1.71 -24.49
N GLY A 242 10.60 0.54 -24.61
CA GLY A 242 11.25 -0.65 -25.18
C GLY A 242 12.43 -1.14 -24.36
N GLN A 243 13.54 -1.46 -25.03
CA GLN A 243 14.67 -2.14 -24.41
C GLN A 243 15.33 -1.32 -23.29
N GLU A 244 15.53 -0.02 -23.50
CA GLU A 244 16.16 0.87 -22.51
C GLU A 244 15.38 0.92 -21.20
N TYR A 245 14.06 1.01 -21.28
CA TYR A 245 13.14 0.95 -20.14
C TYR A 245 13.25 -0.39 -19.42
N HIS A 246 13.16 -1.50 -20.17
CA HIS A 246 13.17 -2.84 -19.58
C HIS A 246 14.50 -3.19 -18.93
N GLU A 247 15.63 -2.73 -19.47
CA GLU A 247 16.95 -2.95 -18.88
C GLU A 247 17.10 -2.24 -17.53
N LEU A 248 16.61 -0.98 -17.41
CA LEU A 248 16.60 -0.26 -16.13
C LEU A 248 15.73 -0.96 -15.09
N MET A 249 14.50 -1.38 -15.49
CA MET A 249 13.60 -2.11 -14.60
C MET A 249 14.20 -3.45 -14.17
N GLU A 250 14.87 -4.18 -15.04
CA GLU A 250 15.50 -5.45 -14.69
C GLU A 250 16.67 -5.25 -13.72
N GLU A 251 17.50 -4.23 -13.95
CA GLU A 251 18.58 -3.86 -13.03
C GLU A 251 18.01 -3.50 -11.66
N PHE A 252 16.92 -2.70 -11.61
CA PHE A 252 16.24 -2.34 -10.37
C PHE A 252 15.74 -3.57 -9.61
N MET A 253 14.99 -4.45 -10.25
CA MET A 253 14.43 -5.65 -9.64
C MET A 253 15.51 -6.58 -9.10
N ASN A 254 16.60 -6.76 -9.85
CA ASN A 254 17.75 -7.57 -9.42
C ASN A 254 18.47 -6.92 -8.23
N ALA A 255 18.66 -5.61 -8.26
CA ALA A 255 19.32 -4.87 -7.19
C ALA A 255 18.50 -4.89 -5.89
N VAL A 256 17.17 -4.75 -5.96
CA VAL A 256 16.25 -4.88 -4.83
C VAL A 256 16.37 -6.26 -4.20
N LYS A 257 16.31 -7.32 -5.00
CA LYS A 257 16.47 -8.70 -4.51
C LYS A 257 17.82 -8.94 -3.86
N GLN A 258 18.89 -8.36 -4.40
CA GLN A 258 20.24 -8.48 -3.86
C GLN A 258 20.43 -7.77 -2.51
N ILE A 259 19.79 -6.58 -2.31
CA ILE A 259 19.95 -5.78 -1.10
C ILE A 259 19.00 -6.21 -0.01
N TYR A 260 17.72 -6.38 -0.35
CA TYR A 260 16.64 -6.59 0.63
C TYR A 260 16.17 -8.05 0.72
N GLY A 261 16.62 -8.90 -0.22
CA GLY A 261 16.31 -10.32 -0.25
C GLY A 261 15.02 -10.67 -1.00
N GLU A 262 14.71 -11.96 -1.04
CA GLU A 262 13.59 -12.49 -1.83
C GLU A 262 12.20 -12.26 -1.20
N LYS A 263 12.16 -11.83 0.06
CA LYS A 263 10.93 -11.64 0.84
C LYS A 263 10.48 -10.18 0.94
N VAL A 264 11.17 -9.26 0.27
CA VAL A 264 10.70 -7.89 0.15
C VAL A 264 9.49 -7.87 -0.77
N LEU A 265 8.38 -7.33 -0.28
CA LEU A 265 7.18 -7.13 -1.08
C LEU A 265 7.37 -5.89 -1.96
N ILE A 266 7.16 -6.04 -3.26
CA ILE A 266 7.26 -4.95 -4.23
C ILE A 266 5.87 -4.69 -4.79
N GLN A 267 5.35 -3.50 -4.57
CA GLN A 267 4.11 -3.00 -5.13
C GLN A 267 4.42 -2.13 -6.34
N PHE A 268 3.93 -2.51 -7.51
CA PHE A 268 3.90 -1.65 -8.67
C PHE A 268 2.69 -0.71 -8.56
N GLU A 269 2.92 0.60 -8.67
CA GLU A 269 1.92 1.64 -8.45
C GLU A 269 1.90 2.63 -9.61
N ASP A 270 0.71 2.91 -10.14
CA ASP A 270 0.51 3.95 -11.16
C ASP A 270 1.36 3.78 -12.45
N PHE A 271 1.64 2.54 -12.84
CA PHE A 271 2.22 2.24 -14.15
C PHE A 271 1.15 2.27 -15.24
N ALA A 272 1.52 2.72 -16.45
CA ALA A 272 0.62 2.59 -17.58
C ALA A 272 0.37 1.12 -17.93
N ASN A 273 -0.83 0.82 -18.43
CA ASN A 273 -1.28 -0.54 -18.65
C ASN A 273 -0.34 -1.43 -19.47
N HIS A 274 0.29 -0.85 -20.49
CA HIS A 274 1.21 -1.59 -21.38
C HIS A 274 2.45 -2.07 -20.63
N ASN A 275 2.93 -1.33 -19.62
CA ASN A 275 4.05 -1.72 -18.78
C ASN A 275 3.60 -2.58 -17.59
N ALA A 276 2.48 -2.22 -16.97
CA ALA A 276 2.00 -2.84 -15.74
C ALA A 276 1.82 -4.36 -15.86
N PHE A 277 1.23 -4.83 -16.97
CA PHE A 277 0.99 -6.25 -17.21
C PHE A 277 2.24 -7.03 -17.49
N ASP A 278 3.08 -6.49 -18.38
CA ASP A 278 4.32 -7.13 -18.79
C ASP A 278 5.27 -7.28 -17.59
N LEU A 279 5.36 -6.24 -16.75
CA LEU A 279 6.17 -6.27 -15.52
C LEU A 279 5.63 -7.28 -14.51
N LEU A 280 4.32 -7.30 -14.27
CA LEU A 280 3.72 -8.25 -13.34
C LEU A 280 3.91 -9.68 -13.82
N GLU A 281 3.66 -9.97 -15.10
CA GLU A 281 3.86 -11.31 -15.65
C GLU A 281 5.33 -11.75 -15.59
N LYS A 282 6.26 -10.85 -15.92
CA LYS A 282 7.70 -11.11 -15.89
C LYS A 282 8.20 -11.46 -14.49
N TYR A 283 7.76 -10.69 -13.46
CA TYR A 283 8.36 -10.78 -12.13
C TYR A 283 7.59 -11.60 -11.11
N ARG A 284 6.28 -11.87 -11.29
CA ARG A 284 5.45 -12.60 -10.30
C ARG A 284 5.99 -14.00 -9.94
N LYS A 285 6.76 -14.64 -10.82
CA LYS A 285 7.33 -15.98 -10.60
C LYS A 285 8.65 -15.96 -9.84
N SER A 286 9.38 -14.85 -9.90
CA SER A 286 10.75 -14.72 -9.37
C SER A 286 10.86 -13.77 -8.19
N HIS A 287 9.89 -12.88 -7.99
CA HIS A 287 9.85 -11.88 -6.94
C HIS A 287 8.50 -11.94 -6.20
N LEU A 288 8.46 -11.37 -5.00
CA LEU A 288 7.24 -11.16 -4.25
C LEU A 288 6.65 -9.82 -4.69
N VAL A 289 5.80 -9.84 -5.71
CA VAL A 289 5.25 -8.62 -6.35
C VAL A 289 3.75 -8.69 -6.49
N PHE A 290 3.12 -7.53 -6.49
CA PHE A 290 1.77 -7.31 -6.99
C PHE A 290 1.66 -5.92 -7.63
N ASN A 291 0.60 -5.69 -8.39
CA ASN A 291 0.30 -4.41 -9.02
C ASN A 291 -1.04 -3.90 -8.49
N ASP A 292 -1.06 -2.67 -7.99
CA ASP A 292 -2.25 -2.07 -7.39
C ASP A 292 -3.36 -1.86 -8.42
N ASP A 293 -3.07 -1.18 -9.49
CA ASP A 293 -4.05 -0.82 -10.53
C ASP A 293 -4.70 -2.02 -11.20
N ILE A 294 -3.90 -3.04 -11.53
CA ILE A 294 -4.40 -4.24 -12.18
C ILE A 294 -5.36 -4.99 -11.25
N GLN A 295 -4.99 -5.09 -9.97
CA GLN A 295 -5.74 -5.87 -9.00
C GLN A 295 -6.93 -5.10 -8.42
N ALA A 296 -6.91 -3.77 -8.48
CA ALA A 296 -8.03 -2.92 -8.09
C ALA A 296 -9.11 -2.77 -9.18
N GLY A 297 -8.74 -2.85 -10.45
CA GLY A 297 -9.66 -2.67 -11.59
C GLY A 297 -10.42 -3.93 -12.00
N THR A 298 -9.95 -4.59 -13.06
CA THR A 298 -10.56 -5.83 -13.54
C THR A 298 -10.35 -7.01 -12.61
N GLY A 299 -9.34 -6.93 -11.73
CA GLY A 299 -9.19 -7.86 -10.64
C GLY A 299 -10.43 -7.89 -9.74
N ILE A 300 -11.07 -6.74 -9.45
CA ILE A 300 -12.33 -6.71 -8.69
C ILE A 300 -13.42 -7.49 -9.43
N ALA A 301 -13.60 -7.26 -10.72
CA ALA A 301 -14.60 -7.98 -11.52
C ALA A 301 -14.32 -9.49 -11.51
N GLU A 302 -13.07 -9.90 -11.68
CA GLU A 302 -12.68 -11.31 -11.63
C GLU A 302 -12.86 -11.91 -10.24
N LEU A 303 -12.50 -11.19 -9.17
CA LEU A 303 -12.74 -11.64 -7.79
C LEU A 303 -14.23 -11.79 -7.48
N ILE A 304 -15.08 -10.88 -7.98
CA ILE A 304 -16.54 -11.00 -7.87
C ILE A 304 -17.01 -12.26 -8.59
N ALA A 305 -16.56 -12.50 -9.82
CA ALA A 305 -16.93 -13.68 -10.59
C ALA A 305 -16.43 -14.98 -9.92
N LEU A 306 -15.21 -14.99 -9.35
CA LEU A 306 -14.65 -16.10 -8.60
C LEU A 306 -15.46 -16.38 -7.33
N GLU A 307 -15.85 -15.36 -6.59
CA GLU A 307 -16.67 -15.53 -5.39
C GLU A 307 -18.07 -16.07 -5.74
N ILE A 308 -18.71 -15.53 -6.78
CA ILE A 308 -19.98 -16.08 -7.28
C ILE A 308 -19.81 -17.56 -7.66
N SER A 309 -18.74 -17.91 -8.37
CA SER A 309 -18.44 -19.30 -8.75
C SER A 309 -18.24 -20.19 -7.52
N LYS A 310 -17.53 -19.72 -6.52
CA LYS A 310 -17.31 -20.43 -5.25
C LYS A 310 -18.61 -20.70 -4.50
N GLN A 311 -19.49 -19.70 -4.41
CA GLN A 311 -20.79 -19.81 -3.72
C GLN A 311 -21.79 -20.67 -4.49
N THR A 312 -21.89 -20.48 -5.81
CA THR A 312 -22.92 -21.14 -6.63
C THR A 312 -22.48 -22.45 -7.25
N LYS A 313 -21.16 -22.75 -7.24
CA LYS A 313 -20.52 -23.85 -7.98
C LYS A 313 -20.72 -23.78 -9.49
N ALA A 314 -21.14 -22.62 -10.03
CA ALA A 314 -21.28 -22.40 -11.45
C ALA A 314 -19.90 -22.14 -12.12
N PRO A 315 -19.75 -22.46 -13.41
CA PRO A 315 -18.54 -22.14 -14.17
C PRO A 315 -18.25 -20.64 -14.14
N ILE A 316 -16.98 -20.28 -14.12
CA ILE A 316 -16.53 -18.87 -14.01
C ILE A 316 -17.05 -18.02 -15.18
N GLU A 317 -17.16 -18.60 -16.36
CA GLU A 317 -17.68 -17.93 -17.56
C GLU A 317 -19.14 -17.49 -17.40
N GLU A 318 -19.95 -18.30 -16.72
CA GLU A 318 -21.35 -17.95 -16.40
C GLU A 318 -21.41 -16.88 -15.29
N CYS A 319 -20.47 -16.91 -14.37
CA CYS A 319 -20.40 -15.92 -13.30
C CYS A 319 -19.98 -14.54 -13.81
N ARG A 320 -19.08 -14.50 -14.80
CA ARG A 320 -18.68 -13.24 -15.47
C ARG A 320 -19.86 -12.54 -16.15
N LYS A 321 -20.85 -13.28 -16.65
CA LYS A 321 -22.07 -12.70 -17.25
C LYS A 321 -22.94 -11.93 -16.27
N ARG A 322 -22.70 -12.05 -14.98
CA ARG A 322 -23.40 -11.28 -13.93
C ARG A 322 -22.72 -9.96 -13.60
N VAL A 323 -21.53 -9.74 -14.11
CA VAL A 323 -20.73 -8.53 -13.88
C VAL A 323 -20.68 -7.72 -15.18
N TRP A 324 -21.16 -6.49 -15.13
CA TRP A 324 -21.29 -5.61 -16.28
C TRP A 324 -20.21 -4.54 -16.22
N LEU A 325 -19.41 -4.42 -17.26
CA LEU A 325 -18.33 -3.45 -17.35
C LEU A 325 -18.64 -2.39 -18.41
N VAL A 326 -18.33 -1.14 -18.06
CA VAL A 326 -18.49 0.02 -18.94
C VAL A 326 -17.13 0.68 -19.16
N ASP A 327 -16.82 1.06 -20.36
CA ASP A 327 -15.66 1.88 -20.71
C ASP A 327 -16.09 3.23 -21.33
N SER A 328 -15.13 4.04 -21.76
CA SER A 328 -15.39 5.36 -22.37
C SER A 328 -16.30 5.32 -23.62
N LYS A 329 -16.56 4.13 -24.17
CA LYS A 329 -17.45 3.92 -25.33
C LYS A 329 -18.79 3.27 -24.94
N GLY A 330 -19.09 3.18 -23.65
CA GLY A 330 -20.29 2.57 -23.11
C GLY A 330 -20.12 1.10 -22.70
N LEU A 331 -21.22 0.37 -22.60
CA LEU A 331 -21.26 -1.02 -22.17
C LEU A 331 -20.37 -1.91 -23.04
N ILE A 332 -19.64 -2.83 -22.40
CA ILE A 332 -18.83 -3.83 -23.10
C ILE A 332 -19.75 -4.94 -23.61
N VAL A 333 -19.99 -4.94 -24.91
CA VAL A 333 -20.93 -5.84 -25.61
C VAL A 333 -20.25 -6.62 -26.73
N ASN A 334 -20.86 -7.75 -27.14
CA ASN A 334 -20.34 -8.63 -28.17
C ASN A 334 -20.24 -7.95 -29.54
N SER A 335 -21.14 -7.01 -29.87
CA SER A 335 -21.07 -6.23 -31.12
C SER A 335 -19.80 -5.38 -31.26
N ARG A 336 -19.10 -5.11 -30.14
CA ARG A 336 -17.82 -4.39 -30.10
C ARG A 336 -16.60 -5.30 -29.94
N LYS A 337 -16.78 -6.63 -29.89
CA LYS A 337 -15.76 -7.61 -29.46
C LYS A 337 -14.46 -7.53 -30.25
N ASP A 338 -14.52 -7.26 -31.55
CA ASP A 338 -13.32 -7.17 -32.40
C ASP A 338 -12.46 -5.94 -32.07
N SER A 339 -13.10 -4.85 -31.65
CA SER A 339 -12.41 -3.61 -31.22
C SER A 339 -11.98 -3.61 -29.75
N LEU A 340 -12.39 -4.63 -28.99
CA LEU A 340 -12.04 -4.74 -27.58
C LEU A 340 -10.63 -5.30 -27.40
N GLN A 341 -9.93 -4.75 -26.43
CA GLN A 341 -8.68 -5.30 -25.94
C GLN A 341 -8.93 -6.74 -25.41
N SER A 342 -7.95 -7.63 -25.55
CA SER A 342 -8.09 -9.06 -25.28
C SER A 342 -8.73 -9.38 -23.93
N PHE A 343 -8.41 -8.62 -22.92
CA PHE A 343 -8.86 -8.77 -21.53
C PHE A 343 -10.29 -8.26 -21.27
N LYS A 344 -10.84 -7.39 -22.14
CA LYS A 344 -12.25 -6.98 -22.08
C LYS A 344 -13.17 -8.00 -22.70
N LYS A 345 -12.66 -8.83 -23.63
CA LYS A 345 -13.47 -9.80 -24.38
C LYS A 345 -14.26 -10.79 -23.52
N PRO A 346 -13.73 -11.33 -22.40
CA PRO A 346 -14.48 -12.20 -21.51
C PRO A 346 -15.69 -11.56 -20.84
N TRP A 347 -15.74 -10.23 -20.81
CA TRP A 347 -16.80 -9.42 -20.17
C TRP A 347 -17.80 -8.86 -21.17
N ALA A 348 -17.71 -9.23 -22.44
CA ALA A 348 -18.62 -8.75 -23.45
C ALA A 348 -19.99 -9.45 -23.33
N HIS A 349 -21.03 -8.65 -23.14
CA HIS A 349 -22.42 -9.11 -23.04
C HIS A 349 -23.10 -9.22 -24.41
N ASP A 350 -24.01 -10.18 -24.51
CA ASP A 350 -24.90 -10.28 -25.64
C ASP A 350 -26.09 -9.35 -25.42
N HIS A 351 -25.86 -8.07 -25.64
CA HIS A 351 -26.80 -6.99 -25.40
C HIS A 351 -26.58 -5.85 -26.41
N GLU A 352 -27.59 -5.03 -26.60
CA GLU A 352 -27.47 -3.81 -27.38
C GLU A 352 -26.49 -2.83 -26.72
N PRO A 353 -25.76 -2.04 -27.52
CA PRO A 353 -24.88 -1.01 -26.98
C PRO A 353 -25.67 -0.01 -26.13
N LEU A 354 -25.24 0.16 -24.86
CA LEU A 354 -25.79 1.16 -23.97
C LEU A 354 -24.70 2.19 -23.66
N THR A 355 -25.05 3.45 -23.71
CA THR A 355 -24.18 4.56 -23.35
C THR A 355 -24.36 4.96 -21.88
N THR A 356 -25.46 4.54 -21.25
CA THR A 356 -25.78 4.80 -19.84
C THR A 356 -26.11 3.50 -19.11
N LEU A 357 -25.78 3.44 -17.83
CA LEU A 357 -26.06 2.28 -16.94
C LEU A 357 -27.53 2.20 -16.49
N LEU A 358 -28.33 3.21 -16.82
CA LEU A 358 -29.67 3.40 -16.27
C LEU A 358 -30.69 2.32 -16.65
N ASP A 359 -30.52 1.73 -17.83
CA ASP A 359 -31.57 0.88 -18.42
C ASP A 359 -31.43 -0.60 -18.04
N ALA A 360 -30.35 -0.98 -17.39
CA ALA A 360 -29.97 -2.39 -17.27
C ALA A 360 -30.33 -3.06 -15.93
N VAL A 361 -30.51 -2.33 -14.79
CA VAL A 361 -30.60 -2.96 -13.47
C VAL A 361 -31.64 -2.30 -12.56
N GLN A 362 -32.49 -3.12 -11.93
CA GLN A 362 -33.53 -2.63 -11.00
C GLN A 362 -32.97 -2.03 -9.69
N ARG A 363 -31.85 -2.53 -9.18
CA ARG A 363 -31.15 -2.04 -8.00
C ARG A 363 -29.63 -2.13 -8.24
N PRO A 364 -29.04 -1.15 -8.93
CA PRO A 364 -27.64 -1.22 -9.30
C PRO A 364 -26.72 -0.98 -8.07
N VAL A 365 -25.62 -1.74 -8.06
CA VAL A 365 -24.42 -1.36 -7.30
C VAL A 365 -23.53 -0.60 -8.26
N ILE A 366 -23.32 0.70 -7.98
CA ILE A 366 -22.54 1.60 -8.83
C ILE A 366 -21.19 1.86 -8.18
N PHE A 367 -20.12 1.47 -8.85
CA PHE A 367 -18.74 1.77 -8.47
C PHE A 367 -18.16 2.83 -9.41
N SER A 368 -18.08 4.06 -8.92
CA SER A 368 -17.46 5.19 -9.63
C SER A 368 -16.03 5.34 -9.09
N LEU A 369 -15.09 4.61 -9.67
CA LEU A 369 -13.78 4.32 -9.05
C LEU A 369 -12.66 5.29 -9.46
N SER A 370 -12.88 6.14 -10.47
CA SER A 370 -11.85 7.09 -10.90
C SER A 370 -11.56 8.16 -9.85
N ASN A 371 -10.29 8.49 -9.69
CA ASN A 371 -9.77 9.51 -8.78
C ASN A 371 -9.07 10.63 -9.55
N PRO A 372 -9.04 11.86 -9.05
CA PRO A 372 -9.80 12.41 -7.90
C PRO A 372 -11.30 12.58 -8.24
N THR A 373 -12.09 13.11 -7.30
CA THR A 373 -13.55 13.30 -7.44
C THR A 373 -13.97 14.00 -8.75
N SER A 374 -13.14 14.93 -9.25
CA SER A 374 -13.37 15.62 -10.53
C SER A 374 -13.28 14.72 -11.77
N HIS A 375 -12.71 13.54 -11.66
CA HIS A 375 -12.57 12.52 -12.70
C HIS A 375 -13.51 11.33 -12.50
N SER A 376 -14.34 11.39 -11.45
CA SER A 376 -15.33 10.35 -11.15
C SER A 376 -16.32 10.19 -12.31
N GLU A 377 -16.70 8.96 -12.64
CA GLU A 377 -17.57 8.64 -13.77
C GLU A 377 -18.97 9.22 -13.60
N CYS A 378 -19.42 9.36 -12.36
CA CYS A 378 -20.62 10.10 -11.97
C CYS A 378 -20.51 10.52 -10.50
N THR A 379 -21.31 11.49 -10.11
CA THR A 379 -21.45 11.90 -8.71
C THR A 379 -22.44 11.01 -7.97
N ALA A 380 -22.39 11.03 -6.64
CA ALA A 380 -23.34 10.33 -5.80
C ALA A 380 -24.79 10.85 -6.02
N GLU A 381 -24.94 12.18 -6.16
CA GLU A 381 -26.23 12.82 -6.42
C GLU A 381 -26.83 12.37 -7.75
N GLU A 382 -26.04 12.36 -8.81
CA GLU A 382 -26.45 11.84 -10.13
C GLU A 382 -26.87 10.37 -10.02
N ALA A 383 -26.07 9.51 -9.36
CA ALA A 383 -26.37 8.10 -9.21
C ALA A 383 -27.71 7.86 -8.49
N TYR A 384 -27.99 8.60 -7.40
CA TYR A 384 -29.25 8.46 -6.69
C TYR A 384 -30.43 9.06 -7.47
N ASN A 385 -30.25 10.19 -8.14
CA ASN A 385 -31.28 10.78 -9.00
C ASN A 385 -31.66 9.84 -10.15
N TRP A 386 -30.70 9.33 -10.88
CA TRP A 386 -30.91 8.43 -12.01
C TRP A 386 -31.61 7.13 -11.62
N THR A 387 -31.26 6.60 -10.45
CA THR A 387 -31.80 5.32 -9.97
C THR A 387 -33.01 5.47 -9.05
N GLN A 388 -33.55 6.69 -8.88
CA GLN A 388 -34.64 6.97 -7.95
C GLN A 388 -34.36 6.51 -6.50
N GLY A 389 -33.13 6.74 -6.04
CA GLY A 389 -32.66 6.35 -4.70
C GLY A 389 -32.43 4.84 -4.52
N ARG A 390 -32.49 4.04 -5.59
CA ARG A 390 -32.33 2.57 -5.50
C ARG A 390 -30.88 2.10 -5.53
N ALA A 391 -29.94 2.92 -6.04
CA ALA A 391 -28.54 2.54 -6.13
C ALA A 391 -27.89 2.33 -4.75
N VAL A 392 -26.99 1.37 -4.71
CA VAL A 392 -25.92 1.32 -3.72
C VAL A 392 -24.69 1.93 -4.39
N PHE A 393 -24.22 3.06 -3.89
CA PHE A 393 -23.15 3.82 -4.53
C PHE A 393 -21.88 3.80 -3.71
N ALA A 394 -20.77 3.54 -4.38
CA ALA A 394 -19.43 3.69 -3.81
C ALA A 394 -18.46 4.27 -4.84
N SER A 395 -17.52 5.09 -4.38
CA SER A 395 -16.60 5.82 -5.23
C SER A 395 -15.17 5.74 -4.71
N GLY A 396 -14.20 5.94 -5.60
CA GLY A 396 -12.78 5.97 -5.24
C GLY A 396 -12.44 7.12 -4.29
N SER A 397 -12.95 8.32 -4.58
CA SER A 397 -12.84 9.51 -3.71
C SER A 397 -14.12 9.75 -2.92
N PRO A 398 -14.06 10.40 -1.74
CA PRO A 398 -15.23 10.58 -0.90
C PRO A 398 -16.24 11.58 -1.49
N PHE A 399 -17.53 11.26 -1.38
CA PHE A 399 -18.64 12.17 -1.64
C PHE A 399 -19.39 12.49 -0.35
N ALA A 400 -19.98 13.67 -0.29
CA ALA A 400 -20.86 14.04 0.82
C ALA A 400 -22.15 13.19 0.83
N PRO A 401 -22.77 12.97 2.00
CA PRO A 401 -24.10 12.37 2.07
C PRO A 401 -25.12 13.15 1.23
N VAL A 402 -26.02 12.42 0.56
CA VAL A 402 -27.04 12.98 -0.34
C VAL A 402 -28.43 12.70 0.24
N GLU A 403 -29.25 13.73 0.36
CA GLU A 403 -30.65 13.58 0.71
C GLU A 403 -31.49 13.38 -0.57
N TYR A 404 -32.18 12.25 -0.67
CA TYR A 404 -33.08 11.94 -1.77
C TYR A 404 -34.43 11.46 -1.23
N ASN A 405 -35.52 12.16 -1.58
CA ASN A 405 -36.88 11.85 -1.14
C ASN A 405 -37.02 11.69 0.38
N GLY A 406 -36.37 12.56 1.17
CA GLY A 406 -36.40 12.53 2.64
C GLY A 406 -35.59 11.40 3.29
N LYS A 407 -34.83 10.65 2.51
CA LYS A 407 -33.88 9.64 3.00
C LYS A 407 -32.45 10.12 2.78
N LEU A 408 -31.64 10.07 3.85
CA LEU A 408 -30.21 10.34 3.75
C LEU A 408 -29.46 9.09 3.26
N HIS A 409 -28.81 9.22 2.12
CA HIS A 409 -27.91 8.21 1.56
C HIS A 409 -26.47 8.58 1.86
N VAL A 410 -25.69 7.62 2.38
CA VAL A 410 -24.27 7.80 2.69
C VAL A 410 -23.46 7.03 1.65
N PRO A 411 -22.79 7.73 0.70
CA PRO A 411 -21.95 7.08 -0.28
C PRO A 411 -20.85 6.27 0.37
N GLY A 412 -20.61 5.03 -0.11
CA GLY A 412 -19.45 4.25 0.28
C GLY A 412 -18.19 4.77 -0.39
N GLN A 413 -17.03 4.61 0.24
CA GLN A 413 -15.76 4.84 -0.41
C GLN A 413 -15.09 3.52 -0.74
N ALA A 414 -15.06 3.14 -2.02
CA ALA A 414 -14.37 1.97 -2.53
C ALA A 414 -12.91 2.32 -2.80
N ASN A 415 -12.13 2.45 -1.73
CA ASN A 415 -10.76 2.91 -1.80
C ASN A 415 -9.77 1.81 -1.40
N ASN A 416 -8.64 1.75 -2.09
CA ASN A 416 -7.54 0.80 -1.86
C ASN A 416 -7.03 0.81 -0.41
N ALA A 417 -7.16 1.92 0.29
CA ALA A 417 -6.81 2.05 1.71
C ALA A 417 -7.51 1.03 2.63
N TYR A 418 -8.64 0.45 2.22
CA TYR A 418 -9.27 -0.64 2.96
C TYR A 418 -8.49 -1.95 2.86
N ILE A 419 -7.88 -2.24 1.72
CA ILE A 419 -7.30 -3.57 1.40
C ILE A 419 -5.78 -3.61 1.61
N PHE A 420 -5.03 -2.73 0.93
CA PHE A 420 -3.57 -2.88 0.84
C PHE A 420 -2.83 -2.88 2.16
N PRO A 421 -3.17 -2.03 3.15
CA PRO A 421 -2.49 -2.09 4.41
C PRO A 421 -2.63 -3.46 5.09
N GLY A 422 -3.84 -4.03 5.10
CA GLY A 422 -4.11 -5.36 5.64
C GLY A 422 -3.44 -6.46 4.82
N PHE A 423 -3.53 -6.36 3.49
CA PHE A 423 -2.92 -7.31 2.58
C PHE A 423 -1.40 -7.37 2.74
N GLY A 424 -0.72 -6.21 2.65
CA GLY A 424 0.74 -6.12 2.80
C GLY A 424 1.21 -6.62 4.16
N LEU A 425 0.48 -6.27 5.24
CA LEU A 425 0.79 -6.79 6.57
C LEU A 425 0.65 -8.31 6.63
N GLY A 426 -0.40 -8.88 6.03
CA GLY A 426 -0.63 -10.34 6.00
C GLY A 426 0.50 -11.09 5.29
N VAL A 427 0.93 -10.58 4.13
CA VAL A 427 2.07 -11.11 3.38
C VAL A 427 3.35 -11.07 4.21
N VAL A 428 3.63 -9.94 4.86
CA VAL A 428 4.83 -9.75 5.68
C VAL A 428 4.82 -10.63 6.93
N ILE A 429 3.72 -10.68 7.69
CA ILE A 429 3.66 -11.44 8.94
C ILE A 429 3.67 -12.95 8.73
N SER A 430 3.19 -13.44 7.60
CA SER A 430 3.31 -14.85 7.21
C SER A 430 4.69 -15.19 6.64
N GLY A 431 5.44 -14.16 6.18
CA GLY A 431 6.68 -14.35 5.43
C GLY A 431 6.43 -15.06 4.11
N ALA A 432 5.33 -14.73 3.44
CA ALA A 432 4.97 -15.31 2.16
C ALA A 432 6.07 -15.08 1.12
N ILE A 433 6.25 -16.03 0.23
CA ILE A 433 7.28 -15.96 -0.82
C ILE A 433 6.71 -15.54 -2.18
N ARG A 434 5.40 -15.60 -2.35
CA ARG A 434 4.67 -15.18 -3.56
C ARG A 434 3.29 -14.66 -3.17
N VAL A 435 2.73 -13.81 -4.00
CA VAL A 435 1.32 -13.41 -3.97
C VAL A 435 0.52 -14.38 -4.83
N HIS A 436 -0.57 -14.91 -4.28
CA HIS A 436 -1.54 -15.76 -4.96
C HIS A 436 -2.91 -15.09 -5.00
N GLU A 437 -3.70 -15.35 -6.03
CA GLU A 437 -5.02 -14.75 -6.22
C GLU A 437 -5.98 -15.07 -5.06
N ASP A 438 -5.91 -16.28 -4.50
CA ASP A 438 -6.70 -16.66 -3.32
C ASP A 438 -6.37 -15.81 -2.07
N MET A 439 -5.18 -15.23 -1.99
CA MET A 439 -4.84 -14.32 -0.90
C MET A 439 -5.55 -12.97 -1.07
N LEU A 440 -5.74 -12.52 -2.31
CA LEU A 440 -6.50 -11.31 -2.64
C LEU A 440 -8.00 -11.54 -2.38
N LEU A 441 -8.51 -12.70 -2.77
CA LEU A 441 -9.89 -13.09 -2.49
C LEU A 441 -10.14 -13.15 -0.97
N ALA A 442 -9.26 -13.79 -0.20
CA ALA A 442 -9.36 -13.82 1.26
C ALA A 442 -9.33 -12.42 1.90
N ALA A 443 -8.58 -11.47 1.32
CA ALA A 443 -8.59 -10.08 1.77
C ALA A 443 -9.94 -9.41 1.53
N SER A 444 -10.54 -9.65 0.37
CA SER A 444 -11.84 -9.09 -0.01
C SER A 444 -12.98 -9.68 0.82
N GLU A 445 -12.98 -10.99 1.04
CA GLU A 445 -13.92 -11.69 1.92
C GLU A 445 -13.83 -11.13 3.36
N ALA A 446 -12.62 -11.03 3.90
CA ALA A 446 -12.39 -10.50 5.24
C ALA A 446 -12.81 -9.02 5.40
N LEU A 447 -12.79 -8.23 4.33
CA LEU A 447 -13.34 -6.87 4.34
C LEU A 447 -14.87 -6.92 4.33
N ALA A 448 -15.46 -7.70 3.44
CA ALA A 448 -16.92 -7.82 3.28
C ALA A 448 -17.61 -8.30 4.58
N GLU A 449 -17.02 -9.27 5.27
CA GLU A 449 -17.51 -9.78 6.57
C GLU A 449 -17.57 -8.72 7.68
N GLN A 450 -16.94 -7.57 7.50
CA GLN A 450 -16.92 -6.48 8.48
C GLN A 450 -17.97 -5.41 8.22
N ALA A 451 -18.67 -5.47 7.08
CA ALA A 451 -19.84 -4.65 6.83
C ALA A 451 -21.03 -5.17 7.68
N THR A 452 -21.75 -4.26 8.31
CA THR A 452 -22.87 -4.58 9.20
C THR A 452 -24.21 -4.21 8.55
N GLU A 453 -25.32 -4.77 9.07
CA GLU A 453 -26.66 -4.39 8.64
C GLU A 453 -26.88 -2.87 8.76
N GLU A 454 -26.36 -2.24 9.81
CA GLU A 454 -26.43 -0.78 9.97
C GLU A 454 -25.72 -0.03 8.82
N ASN A 455 -24.62 -0.59 8.27
CA ASN A 455 -23.96 -0.02 7.10
C ASN A 455 -24.88 -0.14 5.87
N PHE A 456 -25.48 -1.32 5.66
CA PHE A 456 -26.38 -1.55 4.52
C PHE A 456 -27.64 -0.71 4.58
N GLU A 457 -28.23 -0.50 5.77
CA GLU A 457 -29.38 0.38 5.96
C GLU A 457 -29.07 1.83 5.57
N LYS A 458 -27.84 2.30 5.83
CA LYS A 458 -27.35 3.62 5.42
C LYS A 458 -26.93 3.69 3.94
N GLY A 459 -27.02 2.57 3.21
CA GLY A 459 -26.61 2.48 1.79
C GLY A 459 -25.12 2.29 1.57
N SER A 460 -24.34 2.06 2.63
CA SER A 460 -22.89 1.79 2.52
C SER A 460 -22.60 0.29 2.55
N ILE A 461 -21.76 -0.17 1.62
CA ILE A 461 -21.27 -1.56 1.59
C ILE A 461 -19.91 -1.72 2.29
N PHE A 462 -19.36 -0.65 2.80
CA PHE A 462 -18.07 -0.66 3.50
C PHE A 462 -18.24 -0.29 4.97
N PRO A 463 -17.44 -0.89 5.87
CA PRO A 463 -17.37 -0.45 7.26
C PRO A 463 -16.75 0.95 7.38
N PRO A 464 -17.04 1.72 8.45
CA PRO A 464 -16.53 3.08 8.58
C PRO A 464 -14.99 3.12 8.72
N PHE A 465 -14.34 4.11 8.11
CA PHE A 465 -12.89 4.30 8.15
C PHE A 465 -12.32 4.45 9.56
N THR A 466 -13.10 4.91 10.51
CA THR A 466 -12.70 4.96 11.93
C THR A 466 -12.23 3.61 12.48
N ASN A 467 -12.68 2.52 11.87
CA ASN A 467 -12.29 1.15 12.24
C ASN A 467 -11.15 0.59 11.39
N ILE A 468 -10.54 1.38 10.50
CA ILE A 468 -9.58 0.90 9.47
C ILE A 468 -8.48 0.01 10.04
N ARG A 469 -8.01 0.27 11.24
CA ARG A 469 -6.97 -0.55 11.89
C ARG A 469 -7.43 -1.95 12.26
N LYS A 470 -8.65 -2.07 12.80
CA LYS A 470 -9.26 -3.37 13.12
C LYS A 470 -9.55 -4.13 11.83
N ILE A 471 -10.04 -3.41 10.82
CA ILE A 471 -10.29 -3.93 9.48
C ILE A 471 -8.99 -4.51 8.91
N SER A 472 -7.93 -3.72 8.89
CA SER A 472 -6.61 -4.16 8.38
C SER A 472 -6.03 -5.34 9.16
N ALA A 473 -6.24 -5.42 10.49
CA ALA A 473 -5.76 -6.55 11.29
C ALA A 473 -6.47 -7.86 10.91
N ARG A 474 -7.78 -7.81 10.65
CA ARG A 474 -8.56 -8.97 10.22
C ARG A 474 -8.19 -9.39 8.80
N ILE A 475 -8.05 -8.44 7.88
CA ILE A 475 -7.56 -8.71 6.52
C ILE A 475 -6.17 -9.36 6.58
N ALA A 476 -5.24 -8.80 7.36
CA ALA A 476 -3.90 -9.37 7.51
C ALA A 476 -3.92 -10.81 8.05
N ALA A 477 -4.81 -11.09 8.99
CA ALA A 477 -4.98 -12.43 9.54
C ALA A 477 -5.52 -13.41 8.48
N ALA A 478 -6.51 -13.01 7.68
CA ALA A 478 -7.08 -13.84 6.62
C ALA A 478 -6.06 -14.12 5.50
N VAL A 479 -5.34 -13.08 5.05
CA VAL A 479 -4.26 -13.22 4.06
C VAL A 479 -3.15 -14.14 4.56
N ALA A 480 -2.71 -13.95 5.82
CA ALA A 480 -1.70 -14.82 6.42
C ALA A 480 -2.19 -16.28 6.54
N ALA A 481 -3.44 -16.49 6.98
CA ALA A 481 -4.04 -17.82 7.06
C ALA A 481 -4.04 -18.50 5.68
N LYS A 482 -4.44 -17.77 4.63
CA LYS A 482 -4.43 -18.29 3.26
C LYS A 482 -3.00 -18.59 2.77
N ALA A 483 -2.02 -17.75 3.12
CA ALA A 483 -0.61 -18.03 2.79
C ALA A 483 -0.10 -19.31 3.46
N TYR A 484 -0.52 -19.61 4.70
CA TYR A 484 -0.21 -20.89 5.37
C TYR A 484 -0.90 -22.07 4.70
N GLU A 485 -2.17 -21.94 4.36
CA GLU A 485 -2.96 -22.98 3.66
C GLU A 485 -2.34 -23.34 2.31
N LEU A 486 -1.88 -22.35 1.55
CA LEU A 486 -1.25 -22.53 0.24
C LEU A 486 0.22 -23.01 0.33
N GLY A 487 0.78 -23.17 1.53
CA GLY A 487 2.18 -23.53 1.71
C GLY A 487 3.19 -22.43 1.28
N LEU A 488 2.72 -21.19 1.13
CA LEU A 488 3.54 -20.04 0.73
C LEU A 488 4.21 -19.36 1.91
N ALA A 489 3.72 -19.58 3.13
CA ALA A 489 4.23 -18.96 4.34
C ALA A 489 5.52 -19.65 4.81
N THR A 490 6.51 -18.83 5.22
CA THR A 490 7.81 -19.33 5.73
C THR A 490 8.03 -19.12 7.22
N ARG A 491 7.14 -18.40 7.89
CA ARG A 491 7.22 -18.20 9.36
C ARG A 491 6.47 -19.29 10.08
N LEU A 492 7.19 -20.32 10.46
CA LEU A 492 6.66 -21.49 11.14
C LEU A 492 7.15 -21.59 12.60
N PRO A 493 6.33 -22.05 13.53
CA PRO A 493 4.91 -22.45 13.36
C PRO A 493 3.99 -21.22 13.20
N PRO A 494 2.78 -21.39 12.61
CA PRO A 494 1.81 -20.31 12.51
C PRO A 494 1.40 -19.82 13.91
N PRO A 495 1.21 -18.51 14.11
CA PRO A 495 0.69 -17.97 15.36
C PRO A 495 -0.69 -18.52 15.67
N LYS A 496 -0.98 -18.80 16.96
CA LYS A 496 -2.29 -19.34 17.39
C LYS A 496 -3.45 -18.38 17.13
N ASP A 497 -3.20 -17.08 17.22
CA ASP A 497 -4.18 -16.02 17.00
C ASP A 497 -3.55 -14.99 16.05
N LEU A 498 -3.89 -15.14 14.77
CA LEU A 498 -3.34 -14.30 13.70
C LEU A 498 -3.82 -12.85 13.79
N VAL A 499 -5.03 -12.59 14.31
CA VAL A 499 -5.54 -11.22 14.46
C VAL A 499 -4.73 -10.48 15.54
N LYS A 500 -4.57 -11.07 16.71
CA LYS A 500 -3.75 -10.48 17.78
C LYS A 500 -2.29 -10.33 17.36
N TYR A 501 -1.78 -11.28 16.59
CA TYR A 501 -0.42 -11.20 16.06
C TYR A 501 -0.29 -10.04 15.07
N ALA A 502 -1.22 -9.87 14.13
CA ALA A 502 -1.27 -8.73 13.23
C ALA A 502 -1.34 -7.39 14.00
N GLU A 503 -2.25 -7.28 14.98
CA GLU A 503 -2.34 -6.09 15.84
C GLU A 503 -1.02 -5.79 16.57
N SER A 504 -0.32 -6.82 17.04
CA SER A 504 0.97 -6.65 17.73
C SER A 504 2.10 -6.17 16.81
N CYS A 505 1.98 -6.44 15.50
CA CYS A 505 2.92 -6.00 14.49
C CYS A 505 2.66 -4.57 13.99
N MET A 506 1.51 -4.00 14.34
CA MET A 506 1.17 -2.64 13.94
C MET A 506 1.97 -1.59 14.71
N TYR A 507 2.35 -0.53 14.01
CA TYR A 507 3.10 0.60 14.60
C TYR A 507 2.31 1.28 15.72
N THR A 508 2.92 1.78 16.75
CA THR A 508 2.30 2.47 17.89
C THR A 508 2.81 3.91 17.95
N PRO A 509 1.96 4.92 17.67
CA PRO A 509 2.38 6.33 17.61
C PRO A 509 2.50 6.98 18.98
N ILE A 510 2.25 6.25 20.06
CA ILE A 510 2.35 6.78 21.43
C ILE A 510 3.81 7.03 21.75
N TYR A 511 4.10 8.19 22.35
CA TYR A 511 5.42 8.49 22.82
C TYR A 511 5.88 7.48 23.86
N ARG A 512 7.13 7.02 23.73
CA ARG A 512 7.77 6.10 24.67
C ARG A 512 8.68 6.87 25.58
N ASN A 513 8.80 6.44 26.85
CA ASN A 513 9.84 6.96 27.73
C ASN A 513 11.19 6.44 27.26
N TYR A 514 12.16 7.35 27.04
CA TYR A 514 13.51 6.96 26.70
C TYR A 514 14.22 6.47 27.97
N ARG A 515 14.82 5.26 27.86
CA ARG A 515 15.68 4.74 28.94
C ARG A 515 17.08 5.33 28.77
N TYR A 516 17.67 5.75 29.88
CA TYR A 516 19.02 6.27 29.89
C TYR A 516 20.02 5.26 29.31
N PRO A 517 21.00 5.68 28.50
CA PRO A 517 22.05 4.79 27.99
C PRO A 517 22.86 4.08 29.06
N TYR A 518 22.99 4.69 30.25
CA TYR A 518 23.75 4.14 31.38
C TYR A 518 23.17 2.87 32.01
N ALA A 519 21.89 2.57 31.81
CA ALA A 519 21.27 1.33 32.30
C ALA A 519 21.69 0.08 31.51
N LEU A 520 22.32 0.22 30.35
CA LEU A 520 22.84 -0.89 29.55
C LEU A 520 24.25 -1.35 29.97
N MET A 521 24.99 -0.57 30.76
CA MET A 521 26.34 -0.94 31.22
C MET A 521 26.39 -1.67 32.59
N THR A 522 25.30 -1.70 33.35
CA THR A 522 25.30 -2.29 34.70
C THR A 522 24.46 -3.57 34.84
N SER A 523 23.82 -4.08 33.81
CA SER A 523 23.08 -5.35 33.90
C SER A 523 23.84 -6.53 33.26
N THR A 524 25.11 -6.72 33.62
CA THR A 524 25.76 -8.03 33.50
C THR A 524 25.49 -8.80 34.79
N SER A 525 24.28 -9.22 35.06
CA SER A 525 23.97 -10.28 36.00
C SER A 525 22.87 -11.18 35.43
N LYS A 526 23.31 -12.34 35.02
CA LYS A 526 22.65 -13.63 35.03
C LYS A 526 21.11 -13.65 34.93
N THR A 527 20.58 -13.86 33.74
CA THR A 527 19.41 -14.72 33.58
C THR A 527 19.60 -15.62 32.38
N LYS A 528 19.62 -16.92 32.67
CA LYS A 528 19.59 -18.00 31.70
C LYS A 528 18.24 -18.00 30.96
N GLY A 529 18.27 -18.15 29.65
CA GLY A 529 17.26 -18.92 28.90
C GLY A 529 15.99 -18.21 28.52
N SER A 530 16.02 -17.48 27.43
CA SER A 530 14.95 -17.43 26.44
C SER A 530 15.58 -16.98 25.11
N GLY A 531 15.31 -17.70 24.05
CA GLY A 531 15.87 -17.48 22.72
C GLY A 531 15.60 -16.07 22.18
N PRO A 532 16.28 -15.65 21.12
CA PRO A 532 16.18 -14.29 20.63
C PRO A 532 14.76 -14.02 20.12
N GLN A 533 13.93 -13.41 20.98
CA GLN A 533 12.80 -12.64 20.50
C GLN A 533 13.39 -11.49 19.69
N GLN A 534 13.43 -11.64 18.38
CA GLN A 534 13.66 -10.53 17.48
C GLN A 534 12.56 -9.50 17.75
N ARG A 535 12.90 -8.47 18.50
CA ARG A 535 12.08 -7.27 18.64
C ARG A 535 11.96 -6.66 17.26
N TRP A 536 10.79 -6.79 16.70
CA TRP A 536 10.39 -6.07 15.52
C TRP A 536 10.52 -4.56 15.79
N GLN A 537 11.48 -3.93 15.15
CA GLN A 537 11.49 -2.48 15.03
C GLN A 537 10.29 -2.12 14.18
N ALA A 538 9.55 -1.11 14.62
CA ALA A 538 8.36 -0.63 13.96
C ALA A 538 8.62 -0.40 12.47
N PHE A 539 7.62 -0.74 11.67
CA PHE A 539 7.61 -0.44 10.24
C PHE A 539 7.70 1.08 10.05
N ASP A 540 8.78 1.56 9.49
CA ASP A 540 8.97 2.94 9.07
C ASP A 540 8.63 3.04 7.59
N TYR A 541 7.33 3.19 7.25
CA TYR A 541 6.91 3.32 5.87
C TYR A 541 5.77 4.28 5.69
N THR A 542 5.89 5.09 4.68
CA THR A 542 4.91 6.08 4.29
C THR A 542 3.60 5.45 3.79
N VAL A 543 3.63 4.26 3.22
CA VAL A 543 2.45 3.54 2.70
C VAL A 543 1.81 2.59 3.72
N VAL A 544 2.59 2.03 4.67
CA VAL A 544 2.09 1.08 5.68
C VAL A 544 1.73 1.77 7.00
N ALA A 545 1.89 3.08 7.09
CA ALA A 545 1.68 3.87 8.29
C ALA A 545 0.23 3.97 8.81
N TRP A 546 -0.71 3.40 8.10
CA TRP A 546 -2.12 3.32 8.47
C TRP A 546 -2.42 2.41 9.67
N PHE A 547 -1.41 1.74 10.22
CA PHE A 547 -1.56 0.70 11.22
C PHE A 547 -1.36 1.18 12.66
N HIS A 548 -2.32 1.88 13.26
CA HIS A 548 -2.11 2.34 14.64
C HIS A 548 -3.33 2.22 15.58
N LYS A 549 -3.14 1.82 16.82
CA LYS A 549 -4.17 1.52 17.83
C LYS A 549 -4.97 2.74 18.32
N SER A 550 -6.30 2.63 18.40
CA SER A 550 -7.13 3.53 19.23
C SER A 550 -6.82 3.35 20.71
N PRO A 551 -6.85 4.39 21.53
CA PRO A 551 -6.70 4.23 22.99
C PRO A 551 -7.94 3.49 23.54
N GLU A 552 -7.70 2.40 24.25
CA GLU A 552 -8.73 1.81 25.11
C GLU A 552 -9.19 2.85 26.13
N LYS A 553 -10.50 3.07 26.20
CA LYS A 553 -11.11 3.86 27.28
C LYS A 553 -10.72 3.23 28.61
N ASN A 554 -10.08 4.01 29.46
CA ASN A 554 -9.77 3.68 30.84
C ASN A 554 -10.99 3.01 31.51
N GLN A 555 -10.93 1.72 31.72
CA GLN A 555 -11.75 1.07 32.73
C GLN A 555 -11.18 1.46 34.11
N LYS A 556 -11.98 2.19 34.87
CA LYS A 556 -11.74 2.47 36.26
C LYS A 556 -11.48 1.16 37.00
N ARG A 557 -10.32 1.02 37.63
CA ARG A 557 -10.12 -0.02 38.64
C ARG A 557 -11.06 0.27 39.81
N PRO A 558 -11.79 -0.72 40.31
CA PRO A 558 -12.41 -0.60 41.63
C PRO A 558 -11.34 -0.57 42.72
N LYS A 559 -11.67 0.09 43.81
CA LYS A 559 -10.84 0.31 44.98
C LYS A 559 -10.28 -0.99 45.58
#